data_8e0df4d498362ac30a2103ecf77b6311
#
_entry.id   8e0df4d498362ac30a2103ecf77b6311
#
_cell.length_a   1.000
_cell.length_b   1.000
_cell.length_c   1.000
_cell.angle_alpha   90.00
_cell.angle_beta   90.00
_cell.angle_gamma   90.00
#
_symmetry.space_group_name_H-M   'P 1'
#
loop_
_entity.id
_entity.type
_entity.pdbx_description
1 polymer ?
#
loop_
_entity_poly.entity_id
_entity_poly.type
_entity_poly.pdbx_seq_one_letter_code
_entity_poly.pdbx_strand_id
1 'polypeptide(L)'
;MNVMITDMSEDLDTTVQGIQIAITLFLLVMAALMIPGGKLTDRYGRKRCFIAGLIVYGIGAVISAVSPGLGVLIIGNSILEGVGTALLIPPVYILTTLLFTEVTSRARAFGVVSALGGIGAAAGPLIGGLIASAISWRAAFIFQALVILVIVLLSRKLRDPLPPDPNRSFDTGGAVLSAIGLVLVVTGILAADNNLWLMLILIIAGALVLALFFWSIRAKERAGKEPLLSTSLFHNRTSNLGLVTQNTQWLMLLGTSFVVSAYLQVVRGYNAIQTGVIFTAATAGVLVSSLAAERLAKRYAQRTLILAGFVLTIAGVGVLLLVVRVSPTAWAFAPGLLLIGLGLGVMLTPSVNVVQSSFPESQQGEISGLSRSVSNLGSCLGTAIAGTILVAGITATPGRAYALAMIVLAVVGLIGLVAAVMMPAALRTATAQDVQQQDRPSGPPTA
;
A
#
# COMPACT_ATOMS: atom_id res chain seq x y z
N MET A 1 4.57 -13.35 -1.27
CA MET A 1 3.52 -14.28 -0.83
C MET A 1 2.48 -14.59 -1.90
N ASN A 2 1.86 -13.63 -2.61
CA ASN A 2 0.77 -13.92 -3.55
C ASN A 2 1.09 -14.98 -4.62
N VAL A 3 2.32 -15.09 -5.09
CA VAL A 3 2.73 -16.10 -6.10
C VAL A 3 3.07 -17.49 -5.52
N MET A 4 2.97 -17.67 -4.20
CA MET A 4 3.34 -18.88 -3.47
C MET A 4 2.18 -19.42 -2.61
N ILE A 5 0.93 -19.06 -2.94
CA ILE A 5 -0.24 -19.38 -2.10
C ILE A 5 -0.42 -20.89 -1.96
N THR A 6 -0.36 -21.63 -3.07
CA THR A 6 -0.53 -23.09 -3.07
C THR A 6 0.62 -23.76 -2.33
N ASP A 7 1.88 -23.46 -2.67
CA ASP A 7 3.06 -24.05 -2.02
C ASP A 7 3.05 -23.86 -0.50
N MET A 8 2.62 -22.67 -0.05
CA MET A 8 2.51 -22.37 1.38
C MET A 8 1.33 -23.06 2.04
N SER A 9 0.17 -23.14 1.36
CA SER A 9 -1.01 -23.77 1.94
C SER A 9 -0.84 -25.27 2.10
N GLU A 10 -0.20 -25.92 1.15
CA GLU A 10 0.08 -27.37 1.19
C GLU A 10 1.14 -27.71 2.26
N ASP A 11 2.25 -26.95 2.30
CA ASP A 11 3.36 -27.26 3.19
C ASP A 11 3.07 -26.91 4.67
N LEU A 12 2.18 -25.94 4.94
CA LEU A 12 1.76 -25.55 6.29
C LEU A 12 0.47 -26.26 6.75
N ASP A 13 -0.04 -27.20 5.96
CA ASP A 13 -1.30 -27.91 6.21
C ASP A 13 -2.45 -26.93 6.55
N THR A 14 -2.60 -25.92 5.68
CA THR A 14 -3.58 -24.85 5.86
C THR A 14 -4.38 -24.61 4.58
N THR A 15 -5.34 -23.69 4.65
CA THR A 15 -6.21 -23.35 3.51
C THR A 15 -5.71 -22.09 2.80
N VAL A 16 -6.17 -21.89 1.56
CA VAL A 16 -6.00 -20.63 0.82
C VAL A 16 -6.50 -19.43 1.63
N GLN A 17 -7.60 -19.61 2.40
CA GLN A 17 -8.12 -18.61 3.32
C GLN A 17 -7.12 -18.29 4.44
N GLY A 18 -6.41 -19.29 5.00
CA GLY A 18 -5.36 -19.08 5.99
C GLY A 18 -4.24 -18.19 5.46
N ILE A 19 -3.78 -18.44 4.23
CA ILE A 19 -2.76 -17.60 3.58
C ILE A 19 -3.30 -16.19 3.27
N GLN A 20 -4.56 -16.08 2.83
CA GLN A 20 -5.24 -14.79 2.65
C GLN A 20 -5.25 -13.98 3.94
N ILE A 21 -5.59 -14.62 5.06
CA ILE A 21 -5.59 -13.97 6.39
C ILE A 21 -4.18 -13.47 6.73
N ALA A 22 -3.14 -14.27 6.52
CA ALA A 22 -1.77 -13.86 6.80
C ALA A 22 -1.36 -12.61 5.97
N ILE A 23 -1.66 -12.59 4.66
CA ILE A 23 -1.40 -11.45 3.78
C ILE A 23 -2.19 -10.21 4.23
N THR A 24 -3.48 -10.40 4.54
CA THR A 24 -4.36 -9.31 4.96
C THR A 24 -3.91 -8.70 6.29
N LEU A 25 -3.53 -9.54 7.26
CA LEU A 25 -3.03 -9.08 8.56
C LEU A 25 -1.70 -8.32 8.44
N PHE A 26 -0.79 -8.74 7.56
CA PHE A 26 0.42 -7.98 7.27
C PHE A 26 0.11 -6.55 6.82
N LEU A 27 -0.79 -6.41 5.84
CA LEU A 27 -1.21 -5.11 5.32
C LEU A 27 -1.97 -4.28 6.36
N LEU A 28 -2.75 -4.94 7.21
CA LEU A 28 -3.48 -4.31 8.31
C LEU A 28 -2.53 -3.75 9.38
N VAL A 29 -1.54 -4.52 9.81
CA VAL A 29 -0.53 -4.07 10.78
C VAL A 29 0.24 -2.88 10.22
N MET A 30 0.62 -2.93 8.94
CA MET A 30 1.23 -1.78 8.25
C MET A 30 0.30 -0.55 8.28
N ALA A 31 -0.97 -0.71 7.91
CA ALA A 31 -1.93 0.39 7.88
C ALA A 31 -2.13 1.02 9.26
N ALA A 32 -2.30 0.19 10.28
CA ALA A 32 -2.56 0.62 11.65
C ALA A 32 -1.36 1.32 12.30
N LEU A 33 -0.14 0.85 12.02
CA LEU A 33 1.07 1.32 12.70
C LEU A 33 1.90 2.33 11.89
N MET A 34 1.54 2.63 10.64
CA MET A 34 2.31 3.56 9.80
C MET A 34 2.35 4.97 10.39
N ILE A 35 1.23 5.48 10.91
CA ILE A 35 1.15 6.81 11.52
C ILE A 35 1.85 6.82 12.89
N PRO A 36 1.56 5.90 13.83
CA PRO A 36 2.33 5.76 15.05
C PRO A 36 3.83 5.60 14.81
N GLY A 37 4.23 4.78 13.83
CA GLY A 37 5.63 4.59 13.44
C GLY A 37 6.30 5.88 13.00
N GLY A 38 5.61 6.71 12.20
CA GLY A 38 6.08 8.04 11.82
C GLY A 38 6.35 8.95 13.03
N LYS A 39 5.39 9.03 13.96
CA LYS A 39 5.54 9.84 15.20
C LYS A 39 6.67 9.32 16.09
N LEU A 40 6.87 8.00 16.16
CA LEU A 40 7.99 7.40 16.93
C LEU A 40 9.35 7.79 16.35
N THR A 41 9.47 8.00 15.04
CA THR A 41 10.73 8.41 14.43
C THR A 41 11.20 9.79 14.88
N ASP A 42 10.27 10.69 15.13
CA ASP A 42 10.58 12.03 15.62
C ASP A 42 11.07 11.98 17.07
N ARG A 43 10.47 11.11 17.90
CA ARG A 43 10.81 10.97 19.33
C ARG A 43 12.12 10.24 19.57
N TYR A 44 12.36 9.13 18.87
CA TYR A 44 13.53 8.25 19.13
C TYR A 44 14.66 8.43 18.12
N GLY A 45 14.46 9.22 17.07
CA GLY A 45 15.41 9.45 15.97
C GLY A 45 15.17 8.52 14.77
N ARG A 46 15.36 9.08 13.59
CA ARG A 46 15.01 8.44 12.30
C ARG A 46 15.88 7.22 12.04
N LYS A 47 17.21 7.36 12.23
CA LYS A 47 18.15 6.25 12.06
C LYS A 47 17.88 5.10 13.00
N ARG A 48 17.59 5.38 14.30
CA ARG A 48 17.32 4.32 15.29
C ARG A 48 16.05 3.57 14.94
N CYS A 49 14.96 4.27 14.60
CA CYS A 49 13.70 3.65 14.20
C CYS A 49 13.86 2.83 12.91
N PHE A 50 14.60 3.35 11.93
CA PHE A 50 14.90 2.63 10.70
C PHE A 50 15.63 1.32 10.94
N ILE A 51 16.71 1.34 11.72
CA ILE A 51 17.49 0.13 12.05
C ILE A 51 16.66 -0.84 12.90
N ALA A 52 15.92 -0.34 13.89
CA ALA A 52 15.01 -1.18 14.69
C ALA A 52 13.95 -1.85 13.83
N GLY A 53 13.34 -1.08 12.90
CA GLY A 53 12.37 -1.61 11.93
C GLY A 53 12.97 -2.71 11.05
N LEU A 54 14.19 -2.51 10.52
CA LEU A 54 14.89 -3.53 9.74
C LEU A 54 15.19 -4.79 10.56
N ILE A 55 15.64 -4.64 11.81
CA ILE A 55 15.92 -5.79 12.68
C ILE A 55 14.63 -6.57 12.97
N VAL A 56 13.55 -5.90 13.35
CA VAL A 56 12.25 -6.53 13.62
C VAL A 56 11.73 -7.24 12.36
N TYR A 57 11.83 -6.58 11.20
CA TYR A 57 11.46 -7.16 9.92
C TYR A 57 12.29 -8.41 9.58
N GLY A 58 13.62 -8.33 9.75
CA GLY A 58 14.54 -9.46 9.51
C GLY A 58 14.27 -10.65 10.43
N ILE A 59 13.99 -10.41 11.72
CA ILE A 59 13.57 -11.45 12.67
C ILE A 59 12.27 -12.09 12.20
N GLY A 60 11.29 -11.27 11.76
CA GLY A 60 10.03 -11.74 11.18
C GLY A 60 10.25 -12.66 9.98
N ALA A 61 11.12 -12.25 9.05
CA ALA A 61 11.47 -13.05 7.88
C ALA A 61 12.11 -14.40 8.25
N VAL A 62 13.02 -14.43 9.23
CA VAL A 62 13.62 -15.68 9.72
C VAL A 62 12.57 -16.58 10.36
N ILE A 63 11.68 -16.04 11.21
CA ILE A 63 10.59 -16.81 11.83
C ILE A 63 9.65 -17.36 10.77
N SER A 64 9.33 -16.56 9.74
CA SER A 64 8.50 -17.00 8.62
C SER A 64 9.16 -18.15 7.84
N ALA A 65 10.47 -18.08 7.62
CA ALA A 65 11.22 -19.12 6.92
C ALA A 65 11.21 -20.47 7.64
N VAL A 66 11.23 -20.47 8.98
CA VAL A 66 11.24 -21.71 9.80
C VAL A 66 9.86 -22.07 10.34
N SER A 67 8.80 -21.42 9.88
CA SER A 67 7.44 -21.62 10.41
C SER A 67 6.96 -23.06 10.18
N PRO A 68 6.53 -23.78 11.24
CA PRO A 68 5.98 -25.12 11.14
C PRO A 68 4.47 -25.12 10.84
N GLY A 69 3.81 -23.96 10.85
CA GLY A 69 2.37 -23.83 10.63
C GLY A 69 1.95 -22.39 10.53
N LEU A 70 0.67 -22.16 10.15
CA LEU A 70 0.10 -20.85 9.87
C LEU A 70 0.26 -19.84 11.03
N GLY A 71 0.10 -20.28 12.29
CA GLY A 71 0.20 -19.39 13.46
C GLY A 71 1.58 -18.73 13.58
N VAL A 72 2.65 -19.50 13.39
CA VAL A 72 4.03 -18.97 13.44
C VAL A 72 4.32 -18.11 12.23
N LEU A 73 3.79 -18.45 11.04
CA LEU A 73 3.86 -17.61 9.86
C LEU A 73 3.20 -16.25 10.10
N ILE A 74 2.02 -16.21 10.72
CA ILE A 74 1.33 -14.96 11.06
C ILE A 74 2.17 -14.12 12.02
N ILE A 75 2.78 -14.71 13.04
CA ILE A 75 3.67 -13.98 13.96
C ILE A 75 4.87 -13.40 13.20
N GLY A 76 5.55 -14.19 12.37
CA GLY A 76 6.72 -13.77 11.62
C GLY A 76 6.36 -12.71 10.55
N ASN A 77 5.58 -13.13 9.55
CA ASN A 77 5.26 -12.29 8.39
C ASN A 77 4.25 -11.19 8.74
N SER A 78 3.11 -11.51 9.35
CA SER A 78 2.05 -10.52 9.48
C SER A 78 2.34 -9.51 10.59
N ILE A 79 2.80 -9.97 11.76
CA ILE A 79 3.00 -9.08 12.90
C ILE A 79 4.39 -8.46 12.85
N LEU A 80 5.47 -9.26 12.88
CA LEU A 80 6.82 -8.71 12.99
C LEU A 80 7.27 -7.96 11.74
N GLU A 81 7.08 -8.53 10.54
CA GLU A 81 7.42 -7.81 9.31
C GLU A 81 6.51 -6.59 9.11
N GLY A 82 5.22 -6.66 9.49
CA GLY A 82 4.29 -5.54 9.46
C GLY A 82 4.73 -4.39 10.38
N VAL A 83 5.08 -4.68 11.64
CA VAL A 83 5.63 -3.72 12.60
C VAL A 83 6.96 -3.16 12.10
N GLY A 84 7.87 -4.04 11.63
CA GLY A 84 9.13 -3.63 11.05
C GLY A 84 8.94 -2.64 9.91
N THR A 85 8.04 -2.93 8.98
CA THR A 85 7.72 -2.06 7.84
C THR A 85 7.18 -0.71 8.27
N ALA A 86 6.29 -0.68 9.27
CA ALA A 86 5.73 0.57 9.81
C ALA A 86 6.79 1.47 10.47
N LEU A 87 7.86 0.89 11.00
CA LEU A 87 8.99 1.62 11.58
C LEU A 87 10.05 2.02 10.55
N LEU A 88 10.22 1.25 9.46
CA LEU A 88 11.28 1.52 8.50
C LEU A 88 10.88 2.46 7.34
N ILE A 89 9.61 2.48 6.94
CA ILE A 89 9.17 3.29 5.79
C ILE A 89 9.17 4.81 6.10
N PRO A 90 8.56 5.32 7.20
CA PRO A 90 8.51 6.75 7.46
C PRO A 90 9.90 7.40 7.53
N PRO A 91 10.92 6.81 8.21
CA PRO A 91 12.26 7.38 8.22
C PRO A 91 12.88 7.58 6.84
N VAL A 92 12.62 6.69 5.87
CA VAL A 92 13.17 6.83 4.51
C VAL A 92 12.72 8.14 3.86
N TYR A 93 11.43 8.46 3.97
CA TYR A 93 10.89 9.70 3.40
C TYR A 93 11.36 10.94 4.16
N ILE A 94 11.37 10.88 5.51
CA ILE A 94 11.81 11.99 6.36
C ILE A 94 13.31 12.26 6.14
N LEU A 95 14.16 11.25 6.15
CA LEU A 95 15.60 11.40 5.91
C LEU A 95 15.88 11.92 4.49
N THR A 96 15.14 11.47 3.49
CA THR A 96 15.25 12.00 2.12
C THR A 96 14.93 13.50 2.09
N THR A 97 13.91 13.95 2.81
CA THR A 97 13.56 15.37 2.89
C THR A 97 14.63 16.20 3.62
N LEU A 98 15.19 15.68 4.71
CA LEU A 98 16.15 16.37 5.55
C LEU A 98 17.57 16.41 4.95
N LEU A 99 17.99 15.36 4.26
CA LEU A 99 19.33 15.26 3.67
C LEU A 99 19.45 16.01 2.34
N PHE A 100 18.34 16.18 1.62
CA PHE A 100 18.29 16.89 0.35
C PHE A 100 17.47 18.16 0.50
N THR A 101 18.13 19.26 0.91
CA THR A 101 17.47 20.54 1.20
C THR A 101 17.08 21.32 -0.06
N GLU A 102 17.85 21.16 -1.16
CA GLU A 102 17.55 21.78 -2.44
C GLU A 102 16.39 21.05 -3.16
N VAL A 103 15.43 21.80 -3.68
CA VAL A 103 14.20 21.27 -4.32
C VAL A 103 14.53 20.28 -5.44
N THR A 104 15.49 20.59 -6.30
CA THR A 104 15.88 19.75 -7.45
C THR A 104 16.53 18.44 -7.01
N SER A 105 17.46 18.50 -6.04
CA SER A 105 18.14 17.32 -5.50
C SER A 105 17.18 16.44 -4.71
N ARG A 106 16.24 17.02 -3.97
CA ARG A 106 15.17 16.32 -3.25
C ARG A 106 14.24 15.58 -4.21
N ALA A 107 13.77 16.26 -5.26
CA ALA A 107 12.93 15.65 -6.29
C ALA A 107 13.62 14.46 -6.98
N ARG A 108 14.92 14.59 -7.27
CA ARG A 108 15.73 13.50 -7.83
C ARG A 108 15.88 12.33 -6.87
N ALA A 109 16.10 12.58 -5.57
CA ALA A 109 16.21 11.54 -4.56
C ALA A 109 14.88 10.77 -4.39
N PHE A 110 13.74 11.48 -4.31
CA PHE A 110 12.42 10.84 -4.31
C PHE A 110 12.13 10.08 -5.59
N GLY A 111 12.58 10.58 -6.74
CA GLY A 111 12.49 9.88 -8.03
C GLY A 111 13.23 8.53 -7.99
N VAL A 112 14.44 8.50 -7.44
CA VAL A 112 15.22 7.26 -7.27
C VAL A 112 14.53 6.29 -6.30
N VAL A 113 14.06 6.76 -5.13
CA VAL A 113 13.34 5.92 -4.16
C VAL A 113 12.08 5.31 -4.79
N SER A 114 11.31 6.11 -5.54
CA SER A 114 10.10 5.65 -6.22
C SER A 114 10.42 4.66 -7.36
N ALA A 115 11.46 4.91 -8.14
CA ALA A 115 11.90 4.01 -9.21
C ALA A 115 12.35 2.65 -8.65
N LEU A 116 13.15 2.64 -7.58
CA LEU A 116 13.56 1.41 -6.90
C LEU A 116 12.35 0.67 -6.29
N GLY A 117 11.38 1.41 -5.72
CA GLY A 117 10.12 0.83 -5.27
C GLY A 117 9.33 0.17 -6.41
N GLY A 118 9.26 0.83 -7.57
CA GLY A 118 8.66 0.28 -8.79
C GLY A 118 9.36 -0.98 -9.29
N ILE A 119 10.70 -0.96 -9.35
CA ILE A 119 11.52 -2.13 -9.74
C ILE A 119 11.29 -3.28 -8.76
N GLY A 120 11.25 -3.01 -7.45
CA GLY A 120 11.01 -4.03 -6.42
C GLY A 120 9.61 -4.65 -6.53
N ALA A 121 8.58 -3.84 -6.73
CA ALA A 121 7.22 -4.32 -6.96
C ALA A 121 7.12 -5.17 -8.23
N ALA A 122 7.88 -4.81 -9.22
CA ALA A 122 7.99 -5.45 -10.51
C ALA A 122 8.72 -6.80 -10.45
N ALA A 123 9.91 -6.79 -9.88
CA ALA A 123 10.76 -7.98 -9.79
C ALA A 123 10.31 -8.96 -8.70
N GLY A 124 9.58 -8.46 -7.68
CA GLY A 124 9.17 -9.24 -6.52
C GLY A 124 8.46 -10.55 -6.86
N PRO A 125 7.34 -10.53 -7.62
CA PRO A 125 6.63 -11.75 -8.00
C PRO A 125 7.50 -12.72 -8.82
N LEU A 126 8.34 -12.20 -9.72
CA LEU A 126 9.21 -13.03 -10.54
C LEU A 126 10.32 -13.68 -9.71
N ILE A 127 11.05 -12.89 -8.90
CA ILE A 127 12.13 -13.39 -8.03
C ILE A 127 11.54 -14.35 -6.99
N GLY A 128 10.44 -13.97 -6.34
CA GLY A 128 9.76 -14.81 -5.37
C GLY A 128 9.27 -16.13 -5.96
N GLY A 129 8.64 -16.08 -7.14
CA GLY A 129 8.19 -17.26 -7.88
C GLY A 129 9.35 -18.17 -8.30
N LEU A 130 10.46 -17.57 -8.78
CA LEU A 130 11.66 -18.32 -9.17
C LEU A 130 12.27 -19.05 -7.97
N ILE A 131 12.50 -18.35 -6.85
CA ILE A 131 13.08 -18.96 -5.64
C ILE A 131 12.17 -20.04 -5.08
N ALA A 132 10.85 -19.79 -5.03
CA ALA A 132 9.88 -20.74 -4.51
C ALA A 132 9.85 -22.04 -5.35
N SER A 133 9.84 -21.90 -6.67
CA SER A 133 9.80 -23.08 -7.57
C SER A 133 11.14 -23.81 -7.67
N ALA A 134 12.28 -23.09 -7.56
CA ALA A 134 13.61 -23.69 -7.70
C ALA A 134 14.11 -24.36 -6.40
N ILE A 135 13.72 -23.81 -5.24
CA ILE A 135 14.22 -24.25 -3.92
C ILE A 135 13.04 -24.54 -2.99
N SER A 136 12.36 -23.51 -2.50
CA SER A 136 11.15 -23.55 -1.67
C SER A 136 10.63 -22.14 -1.38
N TRP A 137 9.38 -22.02 -0.97
CA TRP A 137 8.83 -20.74 -0.50
C TRP A 137 9.57 -20.22 0.76
N ARG A 138 10.10 -21.11 1.61
CA ARG A 138 10.92 -20.75 2.77
C ARG A 138 12.21 -20.04 2.38
N ALA A 139 12.82 -20.47 1.28
CA ALA A 139 14.04 -19.86 0.75
C ALA A 139 13.79 -18.40 0.32
N ALA A 140 12.59 -18.04 -0.11
CA ALA A 140 12.23 -16.65 -0.41
C ALA A 140 12.29 -15.75 0.83
N PHE A 141 11.84 -16.23 1.99
CA PHE A 141 11.98 -15.51 3.26
C PHE A 141 13.43 -15.45 3.76
N ILE A 142 14.22 -16.51 3.56
CA ILE A 142 15.67 -16.47 3.86
C ILE A 142 16.36 -15.43 2.99
N PHE A 143 16.08 -15.41 1.69
CA PHE A 143 16.60 -14.39 0.77
C PHE A 143 16.25 -12.97 1.24
N GLN A 144 15.00 -12.76 1.65
CA GLN A 144 14.52 -11.49 2.21
C GLN A 144 15.30 -11.12 3.48
N ALA A 145 15.51 -12.05 4.40
CA ALA A 145 16.30 -11.83 5.63
C ALA A 145 17.75 -11.46 5.31
N LEU A 146 18.37 -12.10 4.31
CA LEU A 146 19.72 -11.78 3.85
C LEU A 146 19.82 -10.37 3.26
N VAL A 147 18.86 -9.97 2.43
CA VAL A 147 18.78 -8.60 1.89
C VAL A 147 18.65 -7.59 3.04
N ILE A 148 17.78 -7.84 4.01
CA ILE A 148 17.63 -6.99 5.19
C ILE A 148 18.93 -6.90 6.00
N LEU A 149 19.64 -8.01 6.20
CA LEU A 149 20.93 -8.01 6.88
C LEU A 149 21.94 -7.08 6.17
N VAL A 150 22.03 -7.16 4.84
CA VAL A 150 22.89 -6.28 4.04
C VAL A 150 22.50 -4.82 4.25
N ILE A 151 21.18 -4.50 4.22
CA ILE A 151 20.70 -3.13 4.44
C ILE A 151 21.03 -2.65 5.86
N VAL A 152 20.90 -3.49 6.90
CA VAL A 152 21.28 -3.16 8.28
C VAL A 152 22.78 -2.82 8.37
N LEU A 153 23.63 -3.60 7.72
CA LEU A 153 25.08 -3.34 7.69
C LEU A 153 25.43 -2.03 6.99
N LEU A 154 24.78 -1.75 5.86
CA LEU A 154 24.97 -0.50 5.11
C LEU A 154 24.42 0.73 5.87
N SER A 155 23.30 0.56 6.58
CA SER A 155 22.64 1.64 7.33
C SER A 155 23.44 2.15 8.52
N ARG A 156 24.48 1.41 8.96
CA ARG A 156 25.43 1.88 10.00
C ARG A 156 26.12 3.19 9.59
N LYS A 157 26.35 3.38 8.27
CA LYS A 157 26.96 4.58 7.70
C LYS A 157 26.01 5.78 7.61
N LEU A 158 24.70 5.55 7.76
CA LEU A 158 23.68 6.59 7.72
C LEU A 158 23.89 7.55 8.91
N ARG A 159 23.76 8.85 8.68
CA ARG A 159 23.76 9.88 9.73
C ARG A 159 22.37 10.47 9.84
N ASP A 160 21.88 10.60 11.08
CA ASP A 160 20.64 11.33 11.34
C ASP A 160 20.99 12.83 11.47
N PRO A 161 20.43 13.70 10.62
CA PRO A 161 20.78 15.13 10.62
C PRO A 161 20.17 15.87 11.80
N LEU A 162 19.14 15.34 12.45
CA LEU A 162 18.48 15.98 13.58
C LEU A 162 18.53 15.09 14.82
N PRO A 163 18.76 15.66 16.02
CA PRO A 163 18.69 14.92 17.27
C PRO A 163 17.26 14.40 17.52
N PRO A 164 17.09 13.30 18.22
CA PRO A 164 15.79 12.84 18.69
C PRO A 164 15.22 13.86 19.70
N ASP A 165 13.90 14.02 19.71
CA ASP A 165 13.18 14.85 20.66
C ASP A 165 12.37 13.98 21.64
N PRO A 166 12.95 13.58 22.80
CA PRO A 166 12.29 12.72 23.78
C PRO A 166 11.05 13.35 24.43
N ASN A 167 10.95 14.70 24.38
CA ASN A 167 9.85 15.45 25.00
C ASN A 167 8.61 15.51 24.08
N ARG A 168 8.74 15.10 22.82
CA ARG A 168 7.61 15.11 21.91
C ARG A 168 6.53 14.14 22.40
N SER A 169 5.31 14.64 22.53
CA SER A 169 4.18 13.87 23.04
C SER A 169 3.80 12.74 22.05
N PHE A 170 3.49 11.58 22.57
CA PHE A 170 3.00 10.46 21.77
C PHE A 170 1.60 10.06 22.21
N ASP A 171 0.65 10.11 21.31
CA ASP A 171 -0.73 9.76 21.56
C ASP A 171 -0.94 8.24 21.51
N THR A 172 -0.55 7.55 22.59
CA THR A 172 -0.75 6.09 22.72
C THR A 172 -2.21 5.70 22.65
N GLY A 173 -3.12 6.50 23.28
CA GLY A 173 -4.56 6.21 23.27
C GLY A 173 -5.16 6.28 21.86
N GLY A 174 -4.80 7.31 21.08
CA GLY A 174 -5.20 7.41 19.67
C GLY A 174 -4.64 6.29 18.81
N ALA A 175 -3.37 5.91 19.01
CA ALA A 175 -2.74 4.81 18.28
C ALA A 175 -3.44 3.47 18.56
N VAL A 176 -3.76 3.18 19.81
CA VAL A 176 -4.49 1.95 20.20
C VAL A 176 -5.90 1.94 19.65
N LEU A 177 -6.65 3.04 19.78
CA LEU A 177 -8.01 3.13 19.25
C LEU A 177 -8.06 2.96 17.74
N SER A 178 -7.16 3.62 17.00
CA SER A 178 -7.10 3.46 15.54
C SER A 178 -6.78 2.03 15.13
N ALA A 179 -5.81 1.39 15.81
CA ALA A 179 -5.43 0.02 15.53
C ALA A 179 -6.56 -0.97 15.82
N ILE A 180 -7.19 -0.89 17.00
CA ILE A 180 -8.32 -1.77 17.37
C ILE A 180 -9.48 -1.59 16.40
N GLY A 181 -9.84 -0.35 16.07
CA GLY A 181 -10.93 -0.07 15.13
C GLY A 181 -10.69 -0.69 13.75
N LEU A 182 -9.48 -0.55 13.20
CA LEU A 182 -9.10 -1.15 11.93
C LEU A 182 -9.07 -2.68 11.99
N VAL A 183 -8.53 -3.26 13.07
CA VAL A 183 -8.52 -4.72 13.29
C VAL A 183 -9.94 -5.27 13.30
N LEU A 184 -10.85 -4.65 14.04
CA LEU A 184 -12.25 -5.10 14.12
C LEU A 184 -12.94 -5.05 12.75
N VAL A 185 -12.80 -3.96 12.00
CA VAL A 185 -13.40 -3.83 10.65
C VAL A 185 -12.89 -4.91 9.72
N VAL A 186 -11.56 -5.09 9.63
CA VAL A 186 -10.96 -6.04 8.71
C VAL A 186 -11.26 -7.49 9.11
N THR A 187 -11.19 -7.80 10.40
CA THR A 187 -11.58 -9.14 10.91
C THR A 187 -13.06 -9.43 10.62
N GLY A 188 -13.92 -8.40 10.73
CA GLY A 188 -15.31 -8.52 10.33
C GLY A 188 -15.46 -8.88 8.85
N ILE A 189 -14.73 -8.23 7.95
CA ILE A 189 -14.75 -8.55 6.52
C ILE A 189 -14.29 -9.99 6.27
N LEU A 190 -13.23 -10.43 6.94
CA LEU A 190 -12.71 -11.80 6.81
C LEU A 190 -13.65 -12.86 7.39
N ALA A 191 -14.57 -12.50 8.28
CA ALA A 191 -15.58 -13.41 8.85
C ALA A 191 -16.84 -13.53 7.98
N ALA A 192 -16.93 -12.79 6.87
CA ALA A 192 -18.15 -12.66 6.07
C ALA A 192 -18.62 -13.99 5.43
N ASP A 193 -17.73 -14.88 5.09
CA ASP A 193 -18.01 -16.18 4.50
C ASP A 193 -18.52 -17.22 5.51
N ASN A 194 -18.13 -17.06 6.79
CA ASN A 194 -18.43 -18.03 7.84
C ASN A 194 -19.65 -17.60 8.68
N ASN A 195 -19.78 -16.32 9.00
CA ASN A 195 -20.84 -15.83 9.90
C ASN A 195 -21.17 -14.36 9.64
N LEU A 196 -22.31 -14.13 8.96
CA LEU A 196 -22.80 -12.80 8.65
C LEU A 196 -23.08 -11.93 9.91
N TRP A 197 -23.57 -12.53 10.99
CA TRP A 197 -23.81 -11.81 12.24
C TRP A 197 -22.50 -11.37 12.89
N LEU A 198 -21.50 -12.26 12.92
CA LEU A 198 -20.17 -11.91 13.43
C LEU A 198 -19.54 -10.79 12.59
N MET A 199 -19.65 -10.85 11.26
CA MET A 199 -19.23 -9.78 10.35
C MET A 199 -19.85 -8.46 10.75
N LEU A 200 -21.18 -8.40 10.87
CA LEU A 200 -21.90 -7.16 11.21
C LEU A 200 -21.51 -6.62 12.57
N ILE A 201 -21.43 -7.47 13.60
CA ILE A 201 -21.02 -7.09 14.95
C ILE A 201 -19.62 -6.48 14.93
N LEU A 202 -18.65 -7.14 14.29
CA LEU A 202 -17.27 -6.66 14.25
C LEU A 202 -17.11 -5.37 13.45
N ILE A 203 -17.81 -5.23 12.31
CA ILE A 203 -17.78 -3.99 11.52
C ILE A 203 -18.40 -2.83 12.29
N ILE A 204 -19.55 -3.04 12.94
CA ILE A 204 -20.20 -1.99 13.73
C ILE A 204 -19.34 -1.62 14.94
N ALA A 205 -18.80 -2.60 15.67
CA ALA A 205 -17.89 -2.34 16.79
C ALA A 205 -16.65 -1.57 16.32
N GLY A 206 -16.04 -1.97 15.21
CA GLY A 206 -14.91 -1.28 14.62
C GLY A 206 -15.22 0.16 14.21
N ALA A 207 -16.38 0.38 13.57
CA ALA A 207 -16.84 1.73 13.22
C ALA A 207 -17.06 2.62 14.46
N LEU A 208 -17.62 2.06 15.54
CA LEU A 208 -17.79 2.78 16.82
C LEU A 208 -16.43 3.14 17.45
N VAL A 209 -15.47 2.21 17.44
CA VAL A 209 -14.11 2.48 17.96
C VAL A 209 -13.40 3.54 17.11
N LEU A 210 -13.54 3.51 15.78
CA LEU A 210 -13.00 4.57 14.91
C LEU A 210 -13.69 5.92 15.13
N ALA A 211 -15.00 5.92 15.36
CA ALA A 211 -15.70 7.15 15.73
C ALA A 211 -15.19 7.71 17.07
N LEU A 212 -14.95 6.85 18.06
CA LEU A 212 -14.33 7.22 19.34
C LEU A 212 -12.90 7.74 19.16
N PHE A 213 -12.13 7.16 18.25
CA PHE A 213 -10.80 7.65 17.86
C PHE A 213 -10.89 9.09 17.32
N PHE A 214 -11.78 9.38 16.36
CA PHE A 214 -11.96 10.72 15.82
C PHE A 214 -12.48 11.71 16.88
N TRP A 215 -13.34 11.29 17.77
CA TRP A 215 -13.78 12.09 18.89
C TRP A 215 -12.63 12.42 19.86
N SER A 216 -11.80 11.42 20.19
CA SER A 216 -10.60 11.58 21.03
C SER A 216 -9.60 12.56 20.43
N ILE A 217 -9.34 12.51 19.12
CA ILE A 217 -8.49 13.47 18.40
C ILE A 217 -9.02 14.90 18.60
N ARG A 218 -10.31 15.13 18.32
CA ARG A 218 -10.94 16.45 18.47
C ARG A 218 -10.90 16.96 19.93
N ALA A 219 -11.10 16.06 20.87
CA ALA A 219 -11.04 16.41 22.30
C ALA A 219 -9.62 16.84 22.72
N LYS A 220 -8.57 16.17 22.21
CA LYS A 220 -7.17 16.52 22.48
C LYS A 220 -6.78 17.84 21.85
N GLU A 221 -7.16 18.10 20.60
CA GLU A 221 -6.91 19.38 19.94
C GLU A 221 -7.55 20.54 20.69
N ARG A 222 -8.81 20.39 21.16
CA ARG A 222 -9.47 21.39 21.99
C ARG A 222 -8.78 21.63 23.33
N ALA A 223 -8.12 20.58 23.87
CA ALA A 223 -7.35 20.65 25.10
C ALA A 223 -5.90 21.17 24.90
N GLY A 224 -5.53 21.58 23.67
CA GLY A 224 -4.17 22.03 23.34
C GLY A 224 -3.11 20.92 23.39
N LYS A 225 -3.53 19.65 23.35
CA LYS A 225 -2.61 18.49 23.31
C LYS A 225 -2.40 18.04 21.87
N GLU A 226 -1.20 17.58 21.55
CA GLU A 226 -0.92 16.99 20.23
C GLU A 226 -1.63 15.66 20.07
N PRO A 227 -2.56 15.53 19.12
CA PRO A 227 -3.19 14.24 18.80
C PRO A 227 -2.28 13.38 17.91
N LEU A 228 -2.67 12.12 17.67
CA LEU A 228 -1.98 11.25 16.73
C LEU A 228 -1.99 11.82 15.30
N LEU A 229 -3.13 12.40 14.90
CA LEU A 229 -3.35 13.08 13.62
C LEU A 229 -4.08 14.41 13.87
N SER A 230 -3.72 15.44 13.11
CA SER A 230 -4.46 16.70 13.12
C SER A 230 -5.77 16.57 12.33
N THR A 231 -6.88 17.07 12.91
CA THR A 231 -8.17 17.13 12.19
C THR A 231 -8.12 18.09 11.00
N SER A 232 -7.19 19.06 10.99
CA SER A 232 -6.97 19.98 9.87
C SER A 232 -6.68 19.25 8.55
N LEU A 233 -6.06 18.07 8.60
CA LEU A 233 -5.76 17.25 7.43
C LEU A 233 -7.01 16.81 6.65
N PHE A 234 -8.15 16.69 7.33
CA PHE A 234 -9.43 16.27 6.74
C PHE A 234 -10.31 17.42 6.25
N HIS A 235 -9.89 18.69 6.44
CA HIS A 235 -10.67 19.85 5.98
C HIS A 235 -10.42 20.18 4.49
N ASN A 236 -9.32 19.70 3.91
CA ASN A 236 -9.01 19.94 2.51
C ASN A 236 -9.73 18.92 1.60
N ARG A 237 -10.76 19.39 0.87
CA ARG A 237 -11.55 18.56 -0.04
C ARG A 237 -10.69 17.87 -1.12
N THR A 238 -9.70 18.55 -1.67
CA THR A 238 -8.83 18.02 -2.73
C THR A 238 -7.98 16.88 -2.19
N SER A 239 -7.40 17.05 -1.00
CA SER A 239 -6.64 16.00 -0.32
C SER A 239 -7.52 14.79 0.02
N ASN A 240 -8.73 15.02 0.54
CA ASN A 240 -9.66 13.92 0.87
C ASN A 240 -10.01 13.10 -0.38
N LEU A 241 -10.31 13.76 -1.50
CA LEU A 241 -10.55 13.07 -2.78
C LEU A 241 -9.29 12.33 -3.25
N GLY A 242 -8.10 12.92 -3.05
CA GLY A 242 -6.82 12.27 -3.32
C GLY A 242 -6.60 11.02 -2.46
N LEU A 243 -6.92 11.06 -1.17
CA LEU A 243 -6.85 9.91 -0.26
C LEU A 243 -7.82 8.80 -0.69
N VAL A 244 -9.05 9.15 -1.12
CA VAL A 244 -10.01 8.18 -1.67
C VAL A 244 -9.46 7.51 -2.91
N THR A 245 -8.89 8.28 -3.86
CA THR A 245 -8.29 7.70 -5.07
C THR A 245 -7.10 6.81 -4.76
N GLN A 246 -6.23 7.18 -3.80
CA GLN A 246 -5.13 6.33 -3.34
C GLN A 246 -5.62 5.03 -2.72
N ASN A 247 -6.60 5.11 -1.80
CA ASN A 247 -7.18 3.92 -1.17
C ASN A 247 -7.73 2.96 -2.22
N THR A 248 -8.55 3.48 -3.13
CA THR A 248 -9.17 2.69 -4.21
C THR A 248 -8.13 2.08 -5.15
N GLN A 249 -7.11 2.84 -5.54
CA GLN A 249 -6.00 2.38 -6.39
C GLN A 249 -5.29 1.16 -5.79
N TRP A 250 -4.89 1.26 -4.51
CA TRP A 250 -4.19 0.18 -3.83
C TRP A 250 -5.11 -1.01 -3.53
N LEU A 251 -6.41 -0.75 -3.27
CA LEU A 251 -7.42 -1.79 -3.14
C LEU A 251 -7.55 -2.61 -4.43
N MET A 252 -7.64 -1.93 -5.58
CA MET A 252 -7.70 -2.62 -6.87
C MET A 252 -6.41 -3.39 -7.17
N LEU A 253 -5.24 -2.82 -6.86
CA LEU A 253 -3.94 -3.46 -7.10
C LEU A 253 -3.81 -4.77 -6.34
N LEU A 254 -3.93 -4.72 -5.02
CA LEU A 254 -3.70 -5.90 -4.17
C LEU A 254 -4.86 -6.90 -4.25
N GLY A 255 -6.10 -6.41 -4.36
CA GLY A 255 -7.27 -7.27 -4.57
C GLY A 255 -7.16 -8.06 -5.88
N THR A 256 -6.85 -7.39 -7.00
CA THR A 256 -6.65 -8.05 -8.29
C THR A 256 -5.45 -9.02 -8.24
N SER A 257 -4.34 -8.58 -7.64
CA SER A 257 -3.16 -9.43 -7.49
C SER A 257 -3.47 -10.71 -6.74
N PHE A 258 -4.18 -10.64 -5.62
CA PHE A 258 -4.58 -11.82 -4.87
C PHE A 258 -5.55 -12.71 -5.66
N VAL A 259 -6.61 -12.14 -6.21
CA VAL A 259 -7.67 -12.91 -6.94
C VAL A 259 -7.09 -13.62 -8.15
N VAL A 260 -6.29 -12.94 -8.97
CA VAL A 260 -5.68 -13.55 -10.16
C VAL A 260 -4.66 -14.63 -9.75
N SER A 261 -3.84 -14.34 -8.75
CA SER A 261 -2.81 -15.27 -8.28
C SER A 261 -3.40 -16.54 -7.70
N ALA A 262 -4.39 -16.41 -6.79
CA ALA A 262 -5.07 -17.57 -6.21
C ALA A 262 -5.84 -18.37 -7.27
N TYR A 263 -6.51 -17.70 -8.22
CA TYR A 263 -7.20 -18.37 -9.30
C TYR A 263 -6.25 -19.17 -10.22
N LEU A 264 -5.12 -18.59 -10.59
CA LEU A 264 -4.11 -19.25 -11.43
C LEU A 264 -3.51 -20.47 -10.72
N GLN A 265 -3.17 -20.34 -9.43
CA GLN A 265 -2.54 -21.41 -8.67
C GLN A 265 -3.53 -22.51 -8.30
N VAL A 266 -4.66 -22.17 -7.69
CA VAL A 266 -5.61 -23.14 -7.11
C VAL A 266 -6.52 -23.74 -8.18
N VAL A 267 -7.03 -22.93 -9.12
CA VAL A 267 -8.03 -23.38 -10.11
C VAL A 267 -7.37 -23.87 -11.39
N ARG A 268 -6.31 -23.19 -11.83
CA ARG A 268 -5.60 -23.54 -13.08
C ARG A 268 -4.39 -24.42 -12.87
N GLY A 269 -3.95 -24.67 -11.63
CA GLY A 269 -2.83 -25.53 -11.28
C GLY A 269 -1.45 -24.98 -11.67
N TYR A 270 -1.30 -23.65 -11.87
CA TYR A 270 -0.02 -23.05 -12.20
C TYR A 270 0.87 -22.95 -10.96
N ASN A 271 2.14 -23.26 -11.12
CA ASN A 271 3.12 -23.10 -10.06
C ASN A 271 3.53 -21.63 -9.85
N ALA A 272 4.32 -21.37 -8.81
CA ALA A 272 4.74 -20.03 -8.41
C ALA A 272 5.49 -19.28 -9.52
N ILE A 273 6.39 -19.94 -10.27
CA ILE A 273 7.15 -19.29 -11.35
C ILE A 273 6.25 -18.95 -12.54
N GLN A 274 5.34 -19.84 -12.93
CA GLN A 274 4.40 -19.60 -14.03
C GLN A 274 3.48 -18.41 -13.69
N THR A 275 2.98 -18.37 -12.46
CA THR A 275 2.19 -17.24 -11.95
C THR A 275 3.00 -15.95 -11.96
N GLY A 276 4.25 -15.98 -11.46
CA GLY A 276 5.16 -14.83 -11.47
C GLY A 276 5.45 -14.31 -12.87
N VAL A 277 5.68 -15.21 -13.84
CA VAL A 277 5.90 -14.84 -15.26
C VAL A 277 4.67 -14.15 -15.85
N ILE A 278 3.46 -14.59 -15.55
CA ILE A 278 2.22 -13.93 -16.03
C ILE A 278 2.11 -12.52 -15.44
N PHE A 279 2.47 -12.34 -14.17
CA PHE A 279 2.47 -11.03 -13.52
C PHE A 279 3.50 -10.07 -14.08
N THR A 280 4.52 -10.53 -14.84
CA THR A 280 5.46 -9.62 -15.52
C THR A 280 4.75 -8.68 -16.50
N ALA A 281 3.58 -9.05 -17.03
CA ALA A 281 2.77 -8.17 -17.87
C ALA A 281 2.28 -6.92 -17.10
N ALA A 282 1.74 -7.11 -15.88
CA ALA A 282 1.35 -5.98 -15.02
C ALA A 282 2.56 -5.12 -14.65
N THR A 283 3.64 -5.77 -14.31
CA THR A 283 4.94 -5.18 -14.02
C THR A 283 5.46 -4.31 -15.16
N ALA A 284 5.49 -4.84 -16.38
CA ALA A 284 5.89 -4.09 -17.58
C ALA A 284 4.99 -2.86 -17.78
N GLY A 285 3.68 -3.01 -17.56
CA GLY A 285 2.73 -1.92 -17.61
C GLY A 285 3.06 -0.80 -16.61
N VAL A 286 3.29 -1.14 -15.34
CA VAL A 286 3.68 -0.17 -14.30
C VAL A 286 5.00 0.51 -14.67
N LEU A 287 6.00 -0.25 -15.12
CA LEU A 287 7.32 0.28 -15.46
C LEU A 287 7.22 1.28 -16.64
N VAL A 288 6.57 0.88 -17.73
CA VAL A 288 6.42 1.72 -18.93
C VAL A 288 5.68 3.01 -18.60
N SER A 289 4.57 2.93 -17.85
CA SER A 289 3.78 4.10 -17.50
C SER A 289 4.49 4.99 -16.47
N SER A 290 5.24 4.43 -15.52
CA SER A 290 6.03 5.18 -14.56
C SER A 290 7.19 5.93 -15.24
N LEU A 291 7.86 5.33 -16.22
CA LEU A 291 8.87 6.00 -17.03
C LEU A 291 8.29 7.12 -17.90
N ALA A 292 7.05 6.96 -18.36
CA ALA A 292 6.33 8.00 -19.08
C ALA A 292 5.73 9.08 -18.17
N ALA A 293 5.62 8.82 -16.86
CA ALA A 293 4.89 9.66 -15.90
C ALA A 293 5.38 11.12 -15.88
N GLU A 294 6.71 11.35 -15.93
CA GLU A 294 7.26 12.71 -15.98
C GLU A 294 6.83 13.47 -17.25
N ARG A 295 6.89 12.81 -18.40
CA ARG A 295 6.47 13.43 -19.69
C ARG A 295 4.97 13.71 -19.70
N LEU A 296 4.18 12.78 -19.16
CA LEU A 296 2.74 12.91 -19.05
C LEU A 296 2.33 14.02 -18.09
N ALA A 297 3.00 14.13 -16.93
CA ALA A 297 2.76 15.17 -15.93
C ALA A 297 3.06 16.59 -16.44
N LYS A 298 3.98 16.75 -17.40
CA LYS A 298 4.26 18.03 -18.07
C LYS A 298 3.16 18.45 -19.07
N ARG A 299 2.40 17.47 -19.62
CA ARG A 299 1.40 17.73 -20.66
C ARG A 299 -0.04 17.72 -20.14
N TYR A 300 -0.32 16.93 -19.12
CA TYR A 300 -1.68 16.69 -18.63
C TYR A 300 -1.81 17.05 -17.16
N ALA A 301 -2.98 17.53 -16.78
CA ALA A 301 -3.31 17.79 -15.38
C ALA A 301 -3.32 16.46 -14.56
N GLN A 302 -2.95 16.53 -13.28
CA GLN A 302 -2.93 15.36 -12.40
C GLN A 302 -4.27 14.63 -12.35
N ARG A 303 -5.38 15.39 -12.32
CA ARG A 303 -6.74 14.83 -12.44
C ARG A 303 -6.93 13.96 -13.68
N THR A 304 -6.47 14.40 -14.85
CA THR A 304 -6.61 13.65 -16.11
C THR A 304 -5.83 12.33 -16.07
N LEU A 305 -4.64 12.34 -15.47
CA LEU A 305 -3.82 11.15 -15.34
C LEU A 305 -4.47 10.14 -14.38
N ILE A 306 -5.05 10.59 -13.27
CA ILE A 306 -5.78 9.74 -12.32
C ILE A 306 -7.01 9.13 -12.99
N LEU A 307 -7.79 9.92 -13.74
CA LEU A 307 -8.94 9.45 -14.50
C LEU A 307 -8.55 8.39 -15.53
N ALA A 308 -7.53 8.67 -16.34
CA ALA A 308 -7.01 7.71 -17.33
C ALA A 308 -6.54 6.42 -16.65
N GLY A 309 -5.88 6.52 -15.50
CA GLY A 309 -5.44 5.37 -14.70
C GLY A 309 -6.61 4.49 -14.26
N PHE A 310 -7.68 5.06 -13.72
CA PHE A 310 -8.87 4.29 -13.33
C PHE A 310 -9.57 3.66 -14.55
N VAL A 311 -9.74 4.39 -15.64
CA VAL A 311 -10.36 3.86 -16.86
C VAL A 311 -9.56 2.66 -17.40
N LEU A 312 -8.24 2.78 -17.51
CA LEU A 312 -7.36 1.68 -17.95
C LEU A 312 -7.44 0.47 -17.01
N THR A 313 -7.43 0.70 -15.70
CA THR A 313 -7.49 -0.36 -14.71
C THR A 313 -8.84 -1.09 -14.76
N ILE A 314 -9.95 -0.37 -14.84
CA ILE A 314 -11.30 -0.95 -14.98
C ILE A 314 -11.43 -1.72 -16.30
N ALA A 315 -10.90 -1.17 -17.40
CA ALA A 315 -10.88 -1.85 -18.69
C ALA A 315 -10.05 -3.16 -18.61
N GLY A 316 -8.90 -3.12 -17.94
CA GLY A 316 -8.07 -4.30 -17.71
C GLY A 316 -8.79 -5.38 -16.91
N VAL A 317 -9.55 -5.00 -15.85
CA VAL A 317 -10.42 -5.92 -15.11
C VAL A 317 -11.49 -6.51 -16.02
N GLY A 318 -12.10 -5.70 -16.90
CA GLY A 318 -13.06 -6.15 -17.91
C GLY A 318 -12.46 -7.20 -18.87
N VAL A 319 -11.24 -6.97 -19.36
CA VAL A 319 -10.51 -7.92 -20.20
C VAL A 319 -10.27 -9.23 -19.46
N LEU A 320 -9.84 -9.17 -18.19
CA LEU A 320 -9.64 -10.39 -17.38
C LEU A 320 -10.95 -11.19 -17.20
N LEU A 321 -12.09 -10.51 -17.01
CA LEU A 321 -13.40 -11.14 -16.90
C LEU A 321 -13.81 -11.87 -18.18
N LEU A 322 -13.54 -11.26 -19.35
CA LEU A 322 -13.86 -11.86 -20.65
C LEU A 322 -12.97 -13.07 -20.94
N VAL A 323 -11.67 -12.94 -20.69
CA VAL A 323 -10.65 -13.93 -21.03
C VAL A 323 -10.81 -15.22 -20.24
N VAL A 324 -11.17 -15.18 -18.97
CA VAL A 324 -11.39 -16.36 -18.12
C VAL A 324 -12.45 -17.29 -18.70
N ARG A 325 -13.43 -16.72 -19.42
CA ARG A 325 -14.52 -17.50 -20.04
C ARG A 325 -14.13 -18.14 -21.39
N VAL A 326 -13.16 -17.56 -22.09
CA VAL A 326 -12.89 -17.87 -23.51
C VAL A 326 -11.60 -18.66 -23.70
N SER A 327 -10.62 -18.52 -22.82
CA SER A 327 -9.29 -19.10 -23.04
C SER A 327 -8.79 -19.97 -21.86
N PRO A 328 -8.29 -21.17 -22.14
CA PRO A 328 -7.65 -22.01 -21.14
C PRO A 328 -6.20 -21.60 -20.87
N THR A 329 -5.59 -20.76 -21.72
CA THR A 329 -4.16 -20.43 -21.62
C THR A 329 -3.87 -19.34 -20.60
N ALA A 330 -2.76 -19.48 -19.85
CA ALA A 330 -2.29 -18.51 -18.87
C ALA A 330 -1.97 -17.14 -19.48
N TRP A 331 -1.41 -17.12 -20.69
CA TRP A 331 -1.05 -15.90 -21.40
C TRP A 331 -2.24 -15.01 -21.75
N ALA A 332 -3.43 -15.57 -21.75
CA ALA A 332 -4.64 -14.81 -21.95
C ALA A 332 -4.91 -13.77 -20.86
N PHE A 333 -4.33 -13.94 -19.67
CA PHE A 333 -4.39 -12.95 -18.59
C PHE A 333 -3.46 -11.73 -18.82
N ALA A 334 -2.41 -11.89 -19.65
CA ALA A 334 -1.40 -10.87 -19.85
C ALA A 334 -1.93 -9.51 -20.36
N PRO A 335 -2.83 -9.43 -21.36
CA PRO A 335 -3.37 -8.15 -21.83
C PRO A 335 -4.13 -7.39 -20.73
N GLY A 336 -4.96 -8.07 -19.95
CA GLY A 336 -5.70 -7.45 -18.85
C GLY A 336 -4.77 -6.95 -17.74
N LEU A 337 -3.78 -7.77 -17.36
CA LEU A 337 -2.76 -7.40 -16.38
C LEU A 337 -1.89 -6.23 -16.86
N LEU A 338 -1.53 -6.20 -18.15
CA LEU A 338 -0.80 -5.08 -18.74
C LEU A 338 -1.59 -3.77 -18.64
N LEU A 339 -2.89 -3.79 -18.98
CA LEU A 339 -3.76 -2.62 -18.87
C LEU A 339 -3.88 -2.13 -17.42
N ILE A 340 -4.03 -3.07 -16.48
CA ILE A 340 -4.05 -2.74 -15.04
C ILE A 340 -2.73 -2.10 -14.62
N GLY A 341 -1.60 -2.68 -15.02
CA GLY A 341 -0.28 -2.13 -14.74
C GLY A 341 -0.07 -0.74 -15.32
N LEU A 342 -0.46 -0.53 -16.58
CA LEU A 342 -0.41 0.80 -17.23
C LEU A 342 -1.28 1.81 -16.48
N GLY A 343 -2.51 1.46 -16.15
CA GLY A 343 -3.43 2.33 -15.42
C GLY A 343 -2.88 2.71 -14.04
N LEU A 344 -2.42 1.73 -13.27
CA LEU A 344 -1.86 1.96 -11.95
C LEU A 344 -0.61 2.85 -12.01
N GLY A 345 0.32 2.57 -12.92
CA GLY A 345 1.55 3.35 -13.03
C GLY A 345 1.33 4.80 -13.44
N VAL A 346 0.36 5.07 -14.34
CA VAL A 346 -0.01 6.44 -14.73
C VAL A 346 -0.56 7.25 -13.55
N MET A 347 -1.39 6.65 -12.67
CA MET A 347 -2.02 7.38 -11.57
C MET A 347 -1.24 7.36 -10.25
N LEU A 348 -0.19 6.54 -10.11
CA LEU A 348 0.52 6.34 -8.84
C LEU A 348 1.11 7.66 -8.31
N THR A 349 1.92 8.33 -9.11
CA THR A 349 2.57 9.60 -8.73
C THR A 349 1.57 10.75 -8.63
N PRO A 350 0.65 10.97 -9.60
CA PRO A 350 -0.34 12.04 -9.49
C PRO A 350 -1.23 11.94 -8.26
N SER A 351 -1.67 10.75 -7.86
CA SER A 351 -2.54 10.58 -6.69
C SER A 351 -1.84 10.93 -5.38
N VAL A 352 -0.55 10.62 -5.25
CA VAL A 352 0.27 11.03 -4.10
C VAL A 352 0.51 12.53 -4.12
N ASN A 353 0.85 13.09 -5.28
CA ASN A 353 1.14 14.53 -5.41
C ASN A 353 -0.09 15.39 -5.07
N VAL A 354 -1.30 15.02 -5.50
CA VAL A 354 -2.53 15.74 -5.15
C VAL A 354 -2.72 15.85 -3.64
N VAL A 355 -2.43 14.78 -2.91
CA VAL A 355 -2.55 14.77 -1.45
C VAL A 355 -1.48 15.63 -0.81
N GLN A 356 -0.21 15.44 -1.19
CA GLN A 356 0.91 16.11 -0.54
C GLN A 356 0.98 17.61 -0.88
N SER A 357 0.74 18.00 -2.13
CA SER A 357 0.74 19.41 -2.53
C SER A 357 -0.39 20.25 -1.92
N SER A 358 -1.36 19.61 -1.28
CA SER A 358 -2.46 20.31 -0.59
C SER A 358 -2.08 20.88 0.77
N PHE A 359 -0.85 20.64 1.26
CA PHE A 359 -0.42 21.03 2.61
C PHE A 359 0.97 21.67 2.61
N PRO A 360 1.23 22.62 3.55
CA PRO A 360 2.52 23.27 3.70
C PRO A 360 3.61 22.29 4.18
N GLU A 361 4.87 22.67 4.05
CA GLU A 361 6.03 21.84 4.44
C GLU A 361 5.99 21.37 5.90
N SER A 362 5.47 22.19 6.81
CA SER A 362 5.33 21.86 8.23
C SER A 362 4.41 20.64 8.50
N GLN A 363 3.47 20.34 7.61
CA GLN A 363 2.52 19.23 7.74
C GLN A 363 2.87 18.01 6.85
N GLN A 364 3.94 18.08 6.05
CA GLN A 364 4.30 17.03 5.11
C GLN A 364 4.58 15.67 5.77
N GLY A 365 5.13 15.67 6.98
CA GLY A 365 5.35 14.42 7.74
C GLY A 365 4.03 13.72 8.10
N GLU A 366 3.04 14.46 8.60
CA GLU A 366 1.74 13.90 8.99
C GLU A 366 0.94 13.43 7.78
N ILE A 367 0.87 14.25 6.72
CA ILE A 367 0.10 13.89 5.52
C ILE A 367 0.74 12.72 4.76
N SER A 368 2.07 12.61 4.75
CA SER A 368 2.77 11.45 4.16
C SER A 368 2.47 10.18 4.93
N GLY A 369 2.47 10.23 6.26
CA GLY A 369 2.08 9.11 7.12
C GLY A 369 0.63 8.69 6.89
N LEU A 370 -0.30 9.64 6.85
CA LEU A 370 -1.71 9.39 6.55
C LEU A 370 -1.90 8.79 5.16
N SER A 371 -1.27 9.36 4.13
CA SER A 371 -1.32 8.88 2.75
C SER A 371 -0.85 7.42 2.64
N ARG A 372 0.24 7.05 3.32
CA ARG A 372 0.74 5.68 3.36
C ARG A 372 -0.17 4.73 4.13
N SER A 373 -0.70 5.16 5.27
CA SER A 373 -1.67 4.37 6.04
C SER A 373 -2.92 4.08 5.21
N VAL A 374 -3.47 5.08 4.52
CA VAL A 374 -4.64 4.96 3.65
C VAL A 374 -4.36 4.03 2.45
N SER A 375 -3.16 4.10 1.87
CA SER A 375 -2.74 3.19 0.78
C SER A 375 -2.67 1.74 1.27
N ASN A 376 -2.05 1.50 2.42
CA ASN A 376 -1.95 0.16 3.02
C ASN A 376 -3.33 -0.38 3.45
N LEU A 377 -4.20 0.49 3.96
CA LEU A 377 -5.59 0.14 4.26
C LEU A 377 -6.34 -0.28 2.99
N GLY A 378 -6.15 0.44 1.89
CA GLY A 378 -6.69 0.06 0.58
C GLY A 378 -6.22 -1.33 0.17
N SER A 379 -4.91 -1.59 0.26
CA SER A 379 -4.31 -2.90 -0.02
C SER A 379 -4.92 -4.02 0.83
N CYS A 380 -5.06 -3.76 2.12
CA CYS A 380 -5.69 -4.67 3.08
C CYS A 380 -7.15 -4.97 2.72
N LEU A 381 -7.95 -3.93 2.49
CA LEU A 381 -9.35 -4.06 2.11
C LEU A 381 -9.53 -4.79 0.79
N GLY A 382 -8.65 -4.55 -0.19
CA GLY A 382 -8.67 -5.23 -1.48
C GLY A 382 -8.48 -6.74 -1.34
N THR A 383 -7.45 -7.15 -0.60
CA THR A 383 -7.18 -8.57 -0.33
C THR A 383 -8.29 -9.19 0.54
N ALA A 384 -8.79 -8.47 1.55
CA ALA A 384 -9.85 -8.97 2.41
C ALA A 384 -11.16 -9.15 1.63
N ILE A 385 -11.67 -8.11 0.96
CA ILE A 385 -12.99 -8.14 0.30
C ILE A 385 -12.96 -9.10 -0.90
N ALA A 386 -12.07 -8.85 -1.86
CA ALA A 386 -12.04 -9.64 -3.09
C ALA A 386 -11.55 -11.08 -2.83
N GLY A 387 -10.62 -11.25 -1.89
CA GLY A 387 -10.12 -12.55 -1.48
C GLY A 387 -11.20 -13.40 -0.80
N THR A 388 -11.98 -12.85 0.13
CA THR A 388 -13.07 -13.56 0.80
C THR A 388 -14.13 -13.99 -0.21
N ILE A 389 -14.51 -13.12 -1.17
CA ILE A 389 -15.47 -13.48 -2.23
C ILE A 389 -14.93 -14.64 -3.09
N LEU A 390 -13.65 -14.60 -3.46
CA LEU A 390 -13.04 -15.66 -4.24
C LEU A 390 -12.98 -16.97 -3.45
N VAL A 391 -12.44 -16.93 -2.24
CA VAL A 391 -12.19 -18.11 -1.40
C VAL A 391 -13.49 -18.82 -1.04
N ALA A 392 -14.56 -18.08 -0.73
CA ALA A 392 -15.87 -18.64 -0.42
C ALA A 392 -16.46 -19.53 -1.54
N GLY A 393 -16.08 -19.31 -2.79
CA GLY A 393 -16.59 -20.08 -3.93
C GLY A 393 -15.53 -20.78 -4.77
N ILE A 394 -14.26 -20.78 -4.35
CA ILE A 394 -13.15 -21.25 -5.19
C ILE A 394 -13.20 -22.73 -5.50
N THR A 395 -13.75 -23.54 -4.60
CA THR A 395 -13.90 -25.01 -4.77
C THR A 395 -15.18 -25.41 -5.48
N ALA A 396 -16.30 -24.74 -5.17
CA ALA A 396 -17.63 -25.13 -5.68
C ALA A 396 -17.96 -24.50 -7.04
N THR A 397 -17.67 -23.19 -7.20
CA THR A 397 -18.00 -22.41 -8.41
C THR A 397 -16.87 -21.43 -8.76
N PRO A 398 -15.66 -21.92 -9.08
CA PRO A 398 -14.47 -21.07 -9.18
C PRO A 398 -14.59 -19.93 -10.18
N GLY A 399 -15.17 -20.18 -11.36
CA GLY A 399 -15.37 -19.16 -12.38
C GLY A 399 -16.35 -18.06 -11.96
N ARG A 400 -17.39 -18.40 -11.18
CA ARG A 400 -18.37 -17.44 -10.65
C ARG A 400 -17.78 -16.63 -9.50
N ALA A 401 -17.05 -17.27 -8.60
CA ALA A 401 -16.36 -16.61 -7.49
C ALA A 401 -15.33 -15.60 -8.00
N TYR A 402 -14.51 -16.00 -8.99
CA TYR A 402 -13.59 -15.11 -9.67
C TYR A 402 -14.31 -13.92 -10.30
N ALA A 403 -15.38 -14.15 -11.06
CA ALA A 403 -16.12 -13.10 -11.72
C ALA A 403 -16.72 -12.11 -10.71
N LEU A 404 -17.31 -12.58 -9.62
CA LEU A 404 -17.86 -11.74 -8.57
C LEU A 404 -16.79 -10.89 -7.90
N ALA A 405 -15.64 -11.48 -7.53
CA ALA A 405 -14.53 -10.76 -6.94
C ALA A 405 -14.02 -9.64 -7.86
N MET A 406 -13.86 -9.93 -9.15
CA MET A 406 -13.40 -8.95 -10.14
C MET A 406 -14.45 -7.86 -10.41
N ILE A 407 -15.75 -8.19 -10.43
CA ILE A 407 -16.84 -7.20 -10.56
C ILE A 407 -16.84 -6.25 -9.38
N VAL A 408 -16.70 -6.75 -8.15
CA VAL A 408 -16.62 -5.91 -6.95
C VAL A 408 -15.43 -4.96 -7.02
N LEU A 409 -14.26 -5.45 -7.47
CA LEU A 409 -13.09 -4.59 -7.68
C LEU A 409 -13.34 -3.51 -8.75
N ALA A 410 -14.03 -3.85 -9.85
CA ALA A 410 -14.41 -2.88 -10.87
C ALA A 410 -15.37 -1.81 -10.32
N VAL A 411 -16.38 -2.23 -9.53
CA VAL A 411 -17.33 -1.31 -8.88
C VAL A 411 -16.61 -0.36 -7.91
N VAL A 412 -15.66 -0.87 -7.11
CA VAL A 412 -14.82 -0.03 -6.26
C VAL A 412 -13.96 0.92 -7.11
N GLY A 413 -13.44 0.46 -8.26
CA GLY A 413 -12.75 1.31 -9.22
C GLY A 413 -13.60 2.50 -9.71
N LEU A 414 -14.92 2.29 -9.90
CA LEU A 414 -15.84 3.37 -10.23
C LEU A 414 -15.95 4.43 -9.12
N ILE A 415 -15.85 4.03 -7.83
CA ILE A 415 -15.80 4.97 -6.70
C ILE A 415 -14.56 5.87 -6.83
N GLY A 416 -13.39 5.28 -7.12
CA GLY A 416 -12.15 6.04 -7.35
C GLY A 416 -12.27 6.97 -8.59
N LEU A 417 -12.89 6.47 -9.65
CA LEU A 417 -13.16 7.28 -10.86
C LEU A 417 -14.05 8.47 -10.55
N VAL A 418 -15.14 8.29 -9.81
CA VAL A 418 -16.03 9.37 -9.36
C VAL A 418 -15.29 10.37 -8.49
N ALA A 419 -14.48 9.90 -7.52
CA ALA A 419 -13.66 10.78 -6.71
C ALA A 419 -12.69 11.62 -7.57
N ALA A 420 -12.07 11.01 -8.59
CA ALA A 420 -11.20 11.71 -9.52
C ALA A 420 -11.96 12.74 -10.38
N VAL A 421 -13.19 12.44 -10.82
CA VAL A 421 -14.06 13.40 -11.53
C VAL A 421 -14.40 14.62 -10.65
N MET A 422 -14.59 14.41 -9.35
CA MET A 422 -14.92 15.48 -8.40
C MET A 422 -13.73 16.36 -8.04
N MET A 423 -12.50 16.00 -8.41
CA MET A 423 -11.30 16.83 -8.20
C MET A 423 -11.33 18.10 -9.05
N PRO A 424 -10.74 19.23 -8.57
CA PRO A 424 -10.60 20.44 -9.37
C PRO A 424 -9.80 20.20 -10.65
N ALA A 425 -10.26 20.80 -11.77
CA ALA A 425 -9.62 20.61 -13.08
C ALA A 425 -8.23 21.26 -13.19
N ALA A 426 -7.95 22.30 -12.38
CA ALA A 426 -6.76 23.15 -12.45
C ALA A 426 -5.50 22.56 -11.74
N LEU A 427 -5.55 21.31 -11.26
CA LEU A 427 -4.41 20.65 -10.60
C LEU A 427 -3.31 20.32 -11.63
N ARG A 428 -2.53 21.36 -12.01
CA ARG A 428 -1.27 21.17 -12.73
C ARG A 428 -0.15 20.94 -11.72
N THR A 429 0.85 20.19 -12.11
CA THR A 429 2.11 20.08 -11.35
C THR A 429 2.71 21.50 -11.33
N ALA A 430 2.97 22.06 -10.13
CA ALA A 430 3.70 23.31 -10.02
C ALA A 430 5.05 23.12 -10.73
N THR A 431 5.26 23.86 -11.81
CA THR A 431 6.55 23.90 -12.47
C THR A 431 7.52 24.70 -11.61
N ALA A 432 8.80 24.39 -11.66
CA ALA A 432 9.83 25.14 -10.91
C ALA A 432 9.79 26.66 -11.19
N GLN A 433 9.16 27.08 -12.27
CA GLN A 433 8.92 28.48 -12.61
C GLN A 433 7.82 29.15 -11.77
N ASP A 434 6.79 28.40 -11.37
CA ASP A 434 5.69 28.92 -10.52
C ASP A 434 6.18 29.15 -9.08
N VAL A 435 7.10 28.31 -8.59
CA VAL A 435 7.74 28.46 -7.27
C VAL A 435 8.69 29.67 -7.26
N GLN A 436 9.44 29.91 -8.33
CA GLN A 436 10.32 31.07 -8.45
C GLN A 436 9.56 32.40 -8.60
N GLN A 437 8.34 32.39 -9.10
CA GLN A 437 7.51 33.58 -9.15
C GLN A 437 6.86 33.95 -7.81
N GLN A 438 6.59 32.94 -6.96
CA GLN A 438 6.07 33.17 -5.60
C GLN A 438 7.13 33.68 -4.63
N ASP A 439 8.41 33.38 -4.85
CA ASP A 439 9.55 33.82 -4.05
C ASP A 439 10.13 35.19 -4.50
N ARG A 440 9.56 35.86 -5.50
CA ARG A 440 9.94 37.23 -5.80
C ARG A 440 9.37 38.14 -4.73
N PRO A 441 10.23 38.84 -3.94
CA PRO A 441 9.75 39.83 -3.00
C PRO A 441 8.96 40.88 -3.79
N SER A 442 7.73 41.14 -3.34
CA SER A 442 6.92 42.24 -3.85
C SER A 442 7.77 43.51 -3.71
N GLY A 443 8.18 44.08 -4.84
CA GLY A 443 8.95 45.30 -4.89
C GLY A 443 8.27 46.40 -4.07
N PRO A 444 9.04 47.36 -3.53
CA PRO A 444 8.46 48.43 -2.74
C PRO A 444 7.43 49.20 -3.56
N PRO A 445 6.34 49.68 -2.94
CA PRO A 445 5.36 50.49 -3.62
C PRO A 445 6.06 51.74 -4.16
N THR A 446 5.98 51.93 -5.46
CA THR A 446 6.39 53.17 -6.11
C THR A 446 5.56 54.31 -5.55
N ALA A 447 6.23 55.29 -4.91
CA ALA A 447 5.67 56.53 -4.41
C ALA A 447 5.24 57.46 -5.55
#